data_dd3fdb3c495fb0f9dc04c5e65f55f09d
#
_entry.id   dd3fdb3c495fb0f9dc04c5e65f55f09d
#
_cell.length_a   1.000
_cell.length_b   1.000
_cell.length_c   1.000
_cell.angle_alpha   90.00
_cell.angle_beta   90.00
_cell.angle_gamma   90.00
#
_symmetry.space_group_name_H-M   'P 1'
#
loop_
_entity.id
_entity.type
_entity.pdbx_description
1 polymer ?
#
loop_
_entity_poly.entity_id
_entity_poly.type
_entity_poly.pdbx_seq_one_letter_code
_entity_poly.pdbx_strand_id
1 'polypeptide(L)'
;MTCLITIAADPKHLGARIGLTAVLHSWGSTLTHHPHAHIIVPGGGLSPDGRRWIACRPRFFLSVQVLSRLFRRLFLQRLTAAYQAGRLQFFADQAALAEPPAFNRHLAALRKREWVVYAKPPFGGPGAALAYLSRYTHRIAIANSRLVAFDGERVTLKWKDYRAKADNRYKLMTLDVDEFIRRFLIHVLPDGFHRIRHYGLLANANRAANIALARRLLGGPEPAPPSGENDSTKNRHEEDERNACPCCGGRMIIIETFEPGCQPRLWPIPSIGLDSS
;
A
#
# COMPACT_ATOMS: atom_id res chain seq x y z
N MET A 1 -3.34 7.12 8.60
CA MET A 1 -4.64 7.32 7.92
C MET A 1 -5.39 8.52 8.50
N THR A 2 -5.61 8.56 9.81
CA THR A 2 -6.26 9.69 10.52
C THR A 2 -5.69 11.05 10.11
N CYS A 3 -4.36 11.22 10.05
CA CYS A 3 -3.72 12.48 9.66
C CYS A 3 -4.20 13.03 8.31
N LEU A 4 -4.25 12.17 7.29
CA LEU A 4 -4.67 12.58 5.94
C LEU A 4 -6.13 13.05 5.93
N ILE A 5 -7.01 12.26 6.54
CA ILE A 5 -8.44 12.57 6.60
C ILE A 5 -8.69 13.87 7.40
N THR A 6 -8.02 14.02 8.56
CA THR A 6 -8.18 15.22 9.40
C THR A 6 -7.72 16.49 8.70
N ILE A 7 -6.53 16.46 8.07
CA ILE A 7 -6.01 17.66 7.38
C ILE A 7 -6.82 17.96 6.13
N ALA A 8 -7.24 16.93 5.38
CA ALA A 8 -8.05 17.14 4.18
C ALA A 8 -9.44 17.71 4.50
N ALA A 9 -10.01 17.37 5.65
CA ALA A 9 -11.31 17.89 6.08
C ALA A 9 -11.25 19.37 6.55
N ASP A 10 -10.06 19.84 6.93
CA ASP A 10 -9.89 21.23 7.37
C ASP A 10 -10.02 22.20 6.17
N PRO A 11 -10.95 23.21 6.24
CA PRO A 11 -11.13 24.21 5.18
C PRO A 11 -9.88 25.03 4.85
N LYS A 12 -8.95 25.15 5.80
CA LYS A 12 -7.65 25.83 5.58
C LYS A 12 -6.75 25.07 4.63
N HIS A 13 -7.02 23.77 4.39
CA HIS A 13 -6.23 22.92 3.52
C HIS A 13 -7.01 22.53 2.25
N LEU A 14 -7.86 21.51 2.32
CA LEU A 14 -8.67 21.06 1.20
C LEU A 14 -10.18 21.31 1.45
N GLY A 15 -10.63 21.18 2.67
CA GLY A 15 -12.04 21.33 3.04
C GLY A 15 -12.92 20.21 2.50
N ALA A 16 -12.36 19.01 2.31
CA ALA A 16 -13.06 17.91 1.66
C ALA A 16 -12.96 16.59 2.45
N ARG A 17 -13.99 15.80 2.35
CA ARG A 17 -14.00 14.39 2.79
C ARG A 17 -13.30 13.57 1.73
N ILE A 18 -12.10 13.08 2.02
CA ILE A 18 -11.33 12.23 1.11
C ILE A 18 -11.55 10.74 1.38
N GLY A 19 -11.28 9.93 0.36
CA GLY A 19 -11.06 8.49 0.51
C GLY A 19 -9.60 8.14 0.33
N LEU A 20 -9.17 7.00 0.83
CA LEU A 20 -7.84 6.48 0.57
C LEU A 20 -7.80 4.95 0.66
N THR A 21 -6.90 4.36 -0.12
CA THR A 21 -6.53 2.96 -0.03
C THR A 21 -5.10 2.85 0.47
N ALA A 22 -4.89 2.08 1.51
CA ALA A 22 -3.58 1.82 2.09
C ALA A 22 -3.20 0.37 1.92
N VAL A 23 -1.98 0.11 1.49
CA VAL A 23 -1.39 -1.22 1.38
C VAL A 23 -0.22 -1.31 2.34
N LEU A 24 -0.27 -2.25 3.27
CA LEU A 24 0.85 -2.52 4.16
C LEU A 24 1.96 -3.23 3.39
N HIS A 25 3.16 -2.74 3.53
CA HIS A 25 4.39 -3.32 3.02
C HIS A 25 5.38 -3.45 4.17
N SER A 26 6.00 -4.61 4.33
CA SER A 26 6.84 -4.89 5.50
C SER A 26 8.32 -5.14 5.17
N TRP A 27 8.71 -5.10 3.89
CA TRP A 27 10.06 -5.45 3.44
C TRP A 27 10.79 -4.34 2.71
N GLY A 28 12.09 -4.29 2.89
CA GLY A 28 13.02 -3.55 2.06
C GLY A 28 13.56 -4.40 0.91
N SER A 29 14.44 -3.83 0.09
CA SER A 29 15.05 -4.54 -1.04
C SER A 29 15.97 -5.71 -0.62
N THR A 30 16.45 -5.71 0.62
CA THR A 30 17.29 -6.75 1.24
C THR A 30 16.49 -7.78 2.04
N LEU A 31 15.17 -7.79 1.94
CA LEU A 31 14.27 -8.62 2.75
C LEU A 31 14.36 -8.34 4.27
N THR A 32 14.89 -7.21 4.68
CA THR A 32 14.86 -6.77 6.08
C THR A 32 13.48 -6.23 6.45
N HIS A 33 13.10 -6.41 7.70
CA HIS A 33 11.82 -5.88 8.20
C HIS A 33 11.80 -4.35 8.15
N HIS A 34 10.99 -3.79 7.27
CA HIS A 34 10.86 -2.36 7.02
C HIS A 34 9.39 -2.00 6.82
N PRO A 35 8.59 -1.97 7.90
CA PRO A 35 7.15 -1.75 7.78
C PRO A 35 6.84 -0.32 7.34
N HIS A 36 6.11 -0.20 6.23
CA HIS A 36 5.61 1.06 5.70
C HIS A 36 4.29 0.86 4.96
N ALA A 37 3.60 1.93 4.67
CA ALA A 37 2.32 1.86 3.97
C ALA A 37 2.36 2.69 2.68
N HIS A 38 1.97 2.08 1.58
CA HIS A 38 1.67 2.78 0.34
C HIS A 38 0.23 3.26 0.39
N ILE A 39 0.02 4.55 0.17
CA ILE A 39 -1.30 5.16 0.28
C ILE A 39 -1.65 5.82 -1.04
N ILE A 40 -2.78 5.42 -1.63
CA ILE A 40 -3.34 6.04 -2.82
C ILE A 40 -4.55 6.86 -2.40
N VAL A 41 -4.57 8.10 -2.87
CA VAL A 41 -5.62 9.06 -2.56
C VAL A 41 -6.14 9.64 -3.88
N PRO A 42 -7.46 9.74 -4.08
CA PRO A 42 -8.03 10.50 -5.20
C PRO A 42 -7.56 11.96 -5.18
N GLY A 43 -7.47 12.59 -6.34
CA GLY A 43 -7.09 13.99 -6.49
C GLY A 43 -8.16 14.99 -6.02
N GLY A 44 -8.88 14.67 -4.96
CA GLY A 44 -9.95 15.48 -4.37
C GLY A 44 -10.82 14.69 -3.41
N GLY A 45 -11.96 15.27 -3.05
CA GLY A 45 -12.94 14.68 -2.16
C GLY A 45 -14.31 15.32 -2.25
N LEU A 46 -15.28 14.76 -1.55
CA LEU A 46 -16.62 15.34 -1.45
C LEU A 46 -16.62 16.56 -0.47
N SER A 47 -17.32 17.60 -0.83
CA SER A 47 -17.63 18.68 0.12
C SER A 47 -18.34 18.11 1.36
N PRO A 48 -18.29 18.80 2.53
CA PRO A 48 -18.95 18.32 3.75
C PRO A 48 -20.45 18.03 3.56
N ASP A 49 -21.14 18.83 2.74
CA ASP A 49 -22.56 18.69 2.39
C ASP A 49 -22.81 17.62 1.29
N GLY A 50 -21.76 17.05 0.71
CA GLY A 50 -21.86 16.04 -0.35
C GLY A 50 -22.32 16.56 -1.71
N ARG A 51 -22.47 17.85 -1.90
CA ARG A 51 -23.05 18.44 -3.14
C ARG A 51 -22.03 18.71 -4.24
N ARG A 52 -20.73 18.75 -3.92
CA ARG A 52 -19.67 19.11 -4.86
C ARG A 52 -18.45 18.20 -4.67
N TRP A 53 -17.72 18.02 -5.78
CA TRP A 53 -16.37 17.49 -5.71
C TRP A 53 -15.38 18.64 -5.56
N ILE A 54 -14.56 18.59 -4.53
CA ILE A 54 -13.49 19.57 -4.28
C ILE A 54 -12.19 18.96 -4.79
N ALA A 55 -11.69 19.46 -5.92
CA ALA A 55 -10.45 18.98 -6.53
C ALA A 55 -9.23 19.53 -5.78
N CYS A 56 -8.18 18.73 -5.70
CA CYS A 56 -6.86 19.19 -5.28
C CYS A 56 -6.29 20.18 -6.30
N ARG A 57 -5.40 21.04 -5.87
CA ARG A 57 -4.60 21.89 -6.78
C ARG A 57 -3.75 21.00 -7.69
N PRO A 58 -3.49 21.39 -8.95
CA PRO A 58 -2.59 20.65 -9.82
C PRO A 58 -1.24 20.36 -9.14
N ARG A 59 -0.80 19.10 -9.18
CA ARG A 59 0.46 18.62 -8.58
C ARG A 59 0.63 18.85 -7.07
N PHE A 60 -0.44 19.24 -6.38
CA PHE A 60 -0.39 19.46 -4.94
C PHE A 60 -1.59 18.80 -4.27
N PHE A 61 -1.32 17.95 -3.28
CA PHE A 61 -2.35 17.29 -2.48
C PHE A 61 -2.52 18.00 -1.13
N LEU A 62 -1.59 17.82 -0.22
CA LEU A 62 -1.57 18.45 1.11
C LEU A 62 -0.12 18.81 1.47
N SER A 63 0.05 19.78 2.37
CA SER A 63 1.36 20.16 2.86
C SER A 63 2.04 18.99 3.59
N VAL A 64 3.16 18.51 3.07
CA VAL A 64 3.94 17.44 3.70
C VAL A 64 4.46 17.82 5.08
N GLN A 65 4.74 19.10 5.32
CA GLN A 65 5.16 19.59 6.64
C GLN A 65 4.04 19.47 7.67
N VAL A 66 2.81 19.84 7.31
CA VAL A 66 1.63 19.71 8.17
C VAL A 66 1.34 18.25 8.46
N LEU A 67 1.41 17.39 7.42
CA LEU A 67 1.27 15.95 7.54
C LEU A 67 2.32 15.35 8.48
N SER A 68 3.60 15.72 8.31
CA SER A 68 4.71 15.28 9.16
C SER A 68 4.48 15.60 10.64
N ARG A 69 4.15 16.86 10.93
CA ARG A 69 3.92 17.32 12.31
C ARG A 69 2.74 16.61 12.97
N LEU A 70 1.62 16.47 12.25
CA LEU A 70 0.44 15.77 12.78
C LEU A 70 0.71 14.29 12.94
N PHE A 71 1.37 13.63 11.96
CA PHE A 71 1.73 12.23 12.04
C PHE A 71 2.64 11.95 13.24
N ARG A 72 3.72 12.73 13.42
CA ARG A 72 4.61 12.63 14.56
C ARG A 72 3.85 12.73 15.88
N ARG A 73 3.00 13.76 16.03
CA ARG A 73 2.20 13.96 17.23
C ARG A 73 1.32 12.76 17.55
N LEU A 74 0.52 12.32 16.59
CA LEU A 74 -0.44 11.24 16.81
C LEU A 74 0.26 9.88 17.01
N PHE A 75 1.36 9.64 16.31
CA PHE A 75 2.15 8.42 16.50
C PHE A 75 2.73 8.35 17.91
N LEU A 76 3.39 9.41 18.35
CA LEU A 76 4.00 9.45 19.68
C LEU A 76 2.96 9.40 20.81
N GLN A 77 1.79 10.01 20.63
CA GLN A 77 0.67 9.88 21.57
C GLN A 77 0.22 8.41 21.69
N ARG A 78 0.03 7.72 20.56
CA ARG A 78 -0.38 6.31 20.56
C ARG A 78 0.70 5.39 21.12
N LEU A 79 1.96 5.68 20.83
CA LEU A 79 3.10 4.94 21.37
C LEU A 79 3.18 5.09 22.89
N THR A 80 3.01 6.31 23.40
CA THR A 80 2.93 6.57 24.86
C THR A 80 1.77 5.81 25.51
N ALA A 81 0.57 5.87 24.90
CA ALA A 81 -0.58 5.15 25.42
C ALA A 81 -0.38 3.63 25.39
N ALA A 82 0.29 3.09 24.38
CA ALA A 82 0.61 1.66 24.32
C ALA A 82 1.63 1.27 25.41
N TYR A 83 2.62 2.13 25.67
CA TYR A 83 3.58 1.93 26.76
C TYR A 83 2.88 1.91 28.14
N GLN A 84 2.07 2.93 28.42
CA GLN A 84 1.34 3.04 29.68
C GLN A 84 0.36 1.89 29.91
N ALA A 85 -0.18 1.33 28.84
CA ALA A 85 -1.06 0.16 28.88
C ALA A 85 -0.31 -1.19 28.94
N GLY A 86 1.04 -1.20 29.07
CA GLY A 86 1.85 -2.41 29.13
C GLY A 86 1.83 -3.27 27.87
N ARG A 87 1.44 -2.68 26.72
CA ARG A 87 1.33 -3.40 25.44
C ARG A 87 2.61 -3.47 24.62
N LEU A 88 3.71 -2.87 25.12
CA LEU A 88 5.00 -2.90 24.46
C LEU A 88 5.92 -3.86 25.18
N GLN A 89 6.67 -4.62 24.39
CA GLN A 89 7.74 -5.47 24.88
C GLN A 89 9.07 -4.99 24.30
N PHE A 90 10.11 -4.98 25.10
CA PHE A 90 11.42 -4.47 24.73
C PHE A 90 12.46 -5.57 24.88
N PHE A 91 13.24 -5.81 23.82
CA PHE A 91 14.22 -6.89 23.77
C PHE A 91 15.59 -6.35 23.34
N ALA A 92 16.65 -7.10 23.66
CA ALA A 92 18.03 -6.82 23.29
C ALA A 92 18.39 -5.34 23.55
N ASP A 93 18.87 -4.62 22.55
CA ASP A 93 19.29 -3.21 22.65
C ASP A 93 18.18 -2.25 23.09
N GLN A 94 16.93 -2.68 23.01
CA GLN A 94 15.76 -1.89 23.41
C GLN A 94 15.30 -2.20 24.85
N ALA A 95 15.89 -3.18 25.54
CA ALA A 95 15.45 -3.61 26.87
C ALA A 95 15.39 -2.45 27.90
N ALA A 96 16.33 -1.51 27.81
CA ALA A 96 16.36 -0.33 28.67
C ALA A 96 15.12 0.60 28.52
N LEU A 97 14.39 0.51 27.42
CA LEU A 97 13.17 1.30 27.20
C LEU A 97 11.96 0.80 28.02
N ALA A 98 12.09 -0.34 28.70
CA ALA A 98 11.11 -0.77 29.68
C ALA A 98 11.01 0.23 30.85
N GLU A 99 12.12 0.91 31.18
CA GLU A 99 12.18 1.89 32.23
C GLU A 99 11.61 3.25 31.80
N PRO A 100 10.65 3.85 32.56
CA PRO A 100 10.00 5.09 32.21
C PRO A 100 10.94 6.26 31.92
N PRO A 101 12.05 6.48 32.66
CA PRO A 101 12.97 7.58 32.34
C PRO A 101 13.68 7.40 31.00
N ALA A 102 14.06 6.17 30.65
CA ALA A 102 14.70 5.86 29.37
C ALA A 102 13.72 6.03 28.20
N PHE A 103 12.49 5.53 28.34
CA PHE A 103 11.43 5.68 27.36
C PHE A 103 11.11 7.17 27.11
N ASN A 104 10.96 7.96 28.16
CA ASN A 104 10.67 9.39 28.03
C ASN A 104 11.81 10.16 27.34
N ARG A 105 13.08 9.85 27.64
CA ARG A 105 14.22 10.43 26.91
C ARG A 105 14.22 10.06 25.44
N HIS A 106 13.90 8.81 25.12
CA HIS A 106 13.77 8.34 23.74
C HIS A 106 12.67 9.11 22.99
N LEU A 107 11.48 9.25 23.58
CA LEU A 107 10.39 10.04 22.99
C LEU A 107 10.76 11.51 22.81
N ALA A 108 11.47 12.11 23.75
CA ALA A 108 11.91 13.50 23.65
C ALA A 108 12.84 13.73 22.46
N ALA A 109 13.75 12.79 22.21
CA ALA A 109 14.63 12.80 21.04
C ALA A 109 13.84 12.69 19.72
N LEU A 110 12.83 11.81 19.66
CA LEU A 110 11.97 11.65 18.49
C LEU A 110 11.10 12.87 18.21
N ARG A 111 10.65 13.60 19.24
CA ARG A 111 9.88 14.85 19.11
C ARG A 111 10.69 15.97 18.46
N LYS A 112 11.98 16.01 18.67
CA LYS A 112 12.88 17.04 18.11
C LYS A 112 13.22 16.85 16.66
N ARG A 113 13.11 15.61 16.14
CA ARG A 113 13.43 15.28 14.74
C ARG A 113 12.27 15.64 13.82
N GLU A 114 12.59 16.15 12.62
CA GLU A 114 11.61 16.22 11.53
C GLU A 114 11.36 14.80 10.98
N TRP A 115 10.08 14.46 10.82
CA TRP A 115 9.67 13.18 10.28
C TRP A 115 9.40 13.32 8.79
N VAL A 116 9.96 12.40 8.00
CA VAL A 116 9.84 12.44 6.56
C VAL A 116 8.45 11.97 6.14
N VAL A 117 7.76 12.82 5.39
CA VAL A 117 6.54 12.48 4.66
C VAL A 117 6.79 12.78 3.19
N TYR A 118 6.57 11.79 2.35
CA TYR A 118 6.76 11.93 0.93
C TYR A 118 5.44 11.76 0.18
N ALA A 119 5.09 12.74 -0.64
CA ALA A 119 3.94 12.70 -1.52
C ALA A 119 4.42 12.69 -2.98
N LYS A 120 4.05 11.66 -3.72
CA LYS A 120 4.36 11.56 -5.15
C LYS A 120 3.41 12.42 -5.98
N PRO A 121 3.83 12.91 -7.15
CA PRO A 121 2.93 13.49 -8.13
C PRO A 121 1.77 12.54 -8.48
N PRO A 122 0.61 13.07 -8.93
CA PRO A 122 -0.51 12.24 -9.33
C PRO A 122 -0.14 11.30 -10.48
N PHE A 123 -0.80 10.16 -10.53
CA PHE A 123 -0.64 9.21 -11.64
C PHE A 123 -1.15 9.78 -12.96
N GLY A 124 -0.53 9.38 -14.07
CA GLY A 124 -0.96 9.71 -15.42
C GLY A 124 -2.20 8.95 -15.89
N GLY A 125 -3.13 8.63 -14.97
CA GLY A 125 -4.37 7.96 -15.28
C GLY A 125 -4.60 6.67 -14.48
N PRO A 126 -5.78 6.03 -14.66
CA PRO A 126 -6.17 4.84 -13.88
C PRO A 126 -5.27 3.63 -14.15
N GLY A 127 -4.79 3.43 -15.37
CA GLY A 127 -3.86 2.34 -15.71
C GLY A 127 -2.56 2.43 -14.92
N ALA A 128 -1.99 3.64 -14.78
CA ALA A 128 -0.78 3.84 -13.98
C ALA A 128 -1.02 3.59 -12.49
N ALA A 129 -2.19 3.97 -11.97
CA ALA A 129 -2.58 3.68 -10.59
C ALA A 129 -2.75 2.17 -10.33
N LEU A 130 -3.38 1.44 -11.27
CA LEU A 130 -3.51 -0.01 -11.20
C LEU A 130 -2.17 -0.72 -11.29
N ALA A 131 -1.31 -0.32 -12.22
CA ALA A 131 0.05 -0.86 -12.36
C ALA A 131 0.90 -0.59 -11.10
N TYR A 132 0.70 0.54 -10.43
CA TYR A 132 1.32 0.82 -9.16
C TYR A 132 0.81 -0.13 -8.06
N LEU A 133 -0.51 -0.27 -7.91
CA LEU A 133 -1.13 -1.16 -6.92
C LEU A 133 -0.70 -2.61 -7.10
N SER A 134 -0.70 -3.12 -8.33
CA SER A 134 -0.36 -4.52 -8.61
C SER A 134 1.03 -4.90 -8.10
N ARG A 135 2.00 -3.98 -8.19
CA ARG A 135 3.36 -4.22 -7.68
C ARG A 135 3.41 -4.52 -6.18
N TYR A 136 2.48 -3.98 -5.41
CA TYR A 136 2.46 -4.10 -3.95
C TYR A 136 1.43 -5.10 -3.43
N THR A 137 0.48 -5.51 -4.27
CA THR A 137 -0.59 -6.44 -3.88
C THR A 137 -0.30 -7.90 -4.24
N HIS A 138 0.39 -8.15 -5.36
CA HIS A 138 0.64 -9.50 -5.84
C HIS A 138 1.95 -10.14 -5.37
N ARG A 139 2.79 -9.40 -4.65
CA ARG A 139 4.10 -9.92 -4.22
C ARG A 139 4.21 -9.92 -2.70
N ILE A 140 4.83 -11.00 -2.20
CA ILE A 140 5.31 -11.07 -0.82
C ILE A 140 6.84 -11.08 -0.89
N ALA A 141 7.46 -10.14 -0.23
CA ALA A 141 8.90 -10.01 0.01
C ALA A 141 9.80 -9.98 -1.24
N ILE A 142 9.70 -10.92 -2.16
CA ILE A 142 10.61 -11.04 -3.31
C ILE A 142 9.88 -11.55 -4.56
N ALA A 143 10.32 -11.11 -5.74
CA ALA A 143 9.89 -11.68 -7.02
C ALA A 143 10.89 -12.75 -7.47
N ASN A 144 10.41 -13.80 -8.14
CA ASN A 144 11.27 -14.88 -8.65
C ASN A 144 12.40 -14.37 -9.54
N SER A 145 12.17 -13.31 -10.33
CA SER A 145 13.19 -12.67 -11.16
C SER A 145 14.37 -12.07 -10.40
N ARG A 146 14.27 -11.98 -9.08
CA ARG A 146 15.36 -11.53 -8.21
C ARG A 146 16.20 -12.68 -7.66
N LEU A 147 15.70 -13.91 -7.70
CA LEU A 147 16.47 -15.10 -7.36
C LEU A 147 17.43 -15.40 -8.50
N VAL A 148 18.71 -15.50 -8.19
CA VAL A 148 19.78 -15.67 -9.18
C VAL A 148 20.31 -17.09 -9.16
N ALA A 149 20.58 -17.65 -7.98
CA ALA A 149 21.11 -19.00 -7.81
C ALA A 149 20.69 -19.58 -6.46
N PHE A 150 20.66 -20.91 -6.42
CA PHE A 150 20.50 -21.72 -5.21
C PHE A 150 21.40 -22.96 -5.37
N ASP A 151 22.29 -23.19 -4.43
CA ASP A 151 23.25 -24.31 -4.44
C ASP A 151 22.90 -25.44 -3.46
N GLY A 152 21.74 -25.35 -2.80
CA GLY A 152 21.27 -26.28 -1.77
C GLY A 152 21.47 -25.75 -0.34
N GLU A 153 22.47 -24.92 -0.10
CA GLU A 153 22.78 -24.33 1.20
C GLU A 153 22.58 -22.81 1.21
N ARG A 154 22.75 -22.15 0.06
CA ARG A 154 22.73 -20.68 -0.06
C ARG A 154 21.85 -20.21 -1.20
N VAL A 155 21.18 -19.09 -0.95
CA VAL A 155 20.34 -18.38 -1.92
C VAL A 155 21.01 -17.07 -2.31
N THR A 156 21.29 -16.89 -3.59
CA THR A 156 21.79 -15.65 -4.15
C THR A 156 20.66 -14.86 -4.80
N LEU A 157 20.49 -13.61 -4.41
CA LEU A 157 19.42 -12.74 -4.89
C LEU A 157 19.92 -11.34 -5.28
N LYS A 158 19.23 -10.72 -6.22
CA LYS A 158 19.43 -9.32 -6.57
C LYS A 158 18.71 -8.42 -5.58
N TRP A 159 19.41 -7.38 -5.10
CA TRP A 159 18.79 -6.33 -4.29
C TRP A 159 19.14 -4.95 -4.84
N LYS A 160 18.30 -3.97 -4.57
CA LYS A 160 18.48 -2.60 -5.05
C LYS A 160 19.08 -1.76 -3.93
N ASP A 161 20.29 -1.24 -4.18
CA ASP A 161 20.95 -0.29 -3.29
C ASP A 161 20.54 1.13 -3.68
N TYR A 162 19.66 1.73 -2.91
CA TYR A 162 19.17 3.09 -3.18
C TYR A 162 20.19 4.20 -2.90
N ARG A 163 21.31 3.89 -2.28
CA ARG A 163 22.41 4.83 -2.02
C ARG A 163 23.36 4.93 -3.21
N ALA A 164 23.38 3.92 -4.06
CA ALA A 164 24.23 3.88 -5.24
C ALA A 164 23.64 4.70 -6.40
N LYS A 165 24.53 5.27 -7.25
CA LYS A 165 24.14 5.93 -8.50
C LYS A 165 23.53 4.93 -9.50
N ALA A 166 22.81 5.44 -10.52
CA ALA A 166 21.93 4.69 -11.40
C ALA A 166 22.52 3.37 -11.95
N ASP A 167 23.78 3.41 -12.40
CA ASP A 167 24.41 2.28 -13.10
C ASP A 167 24.86 1.14 -12.17
N ASN A 168 24.95 1.36 -10.86
CA ASN A 168 25.40 0.37 -9.88
C ASN A 168 24.37 0.11 -8.76
N ARG A 169 23.09 0.27 -9.05
CA ARG A 169 22.02 0.10 -8.07
C ARG A 169 21.70 -1.36 -7.74
N TYR A 170 21.93 -2.26 -8.68
CA TYR A 170 21.61 -3.68 -8.46
C TYR A 170 22.87 -4.43 -8.02
N LYS A 171 22.80 -5.01 -6.84
CA LYS A 171 23.86 -5.80 -6.23
C LYS A 171 23.37 -7.22 -5.96
N LEU A 172 24.30 -8.13 -5.84
CA LEU A 172 24.01 -9.50 -5.40
C LEU A 172 24.22 -9.62 -3.90
N MET A 173 23.40 -10.44 -3.27
CA MET A 173 23.51 -10.83 -1.87
C MET A 173 23.29 -12.32 -1.79
N THR A 174 24.18 -13.01 -1.12
CA THR A 174 24.06 -14.45 -0.82
C THR A 174 23.75 -14.60 0.65
N LEU A 175 22.73 -15.39 0.97
CA LEU A 175 22.28 -15.73 2.30
C LEU A 175 22.28 -17.24 2.47
N ASP A 176 22.56 -17.71 3.68
CA ASP A 176 22.28 -19.11 4.04
C ASP A 176 20.77 -19.34 3.94
N VAL A 177 20.35 -20.55 3.57
CA VAL A 177 18.95 -20.89 3.28
C VAL A 177 18.04 -20.56 4.47
N ASP A 178 18.49 -20.85 5.69
CA ASP A 178 17.72 -20.60 6.92
C ASP A 178 17.51 -19.09 7.15
N GLU A 179 18.53 -18.28 6.91
CA GLU A 179 18.43 -16.82 7.01
C GLU A 179 17.53 -16.24 5.91
N PHE A 180 17.58 -16.79 4.69
CA PHE A 180 16.67 -16.40 3.63
C PHE A 180 15.22 -16.73 4.00
N ILE A 181 14.95 -17.95 4.49
CA ILE A 181 13.63 -18.39 4.93
C ILE A 181 13.15 -17.52 6.10
N ARG A 182 13.99 -17.29 7.10
CA ARG A 182 13.67 -16.42 8.23
C ARG A 182 13.26 -15.01 7.77
N ARG A 183 14.06 -14.39 6.87
CA ARG A 183 13.73 -13.08 6.31
C ARG A 183 12.44 -13.09 5.51
N PHE A 184 12.17 -14.15 4.78
CA PHE A 184 10.92 -14.29 4.03
C PHE A 184 9.71 -14.41 4.96
N LEU A 185 9.80 -15.29 5.96
CA LEU A 185 8.69 -15.60 6.85
C LEU A 185 8.24 -14.43 7.73
N ILE A 186 9.14 -13.51 8.12
CA ILE A 186 8.75 -12.31 8.88
C ILE A 186 7.82 -11.37 8.09
N HIS A 187 7.65 -11.59 6.78
CA HIS A 187 6.75 -10.80 5.93
C HIS A 187 5.43 -11.51 5.65
N VAL A 188 5.31 -12.77 6.01
CA VAL A 188 4.05 -13.51 5.92
C VAL A 188 3.12 -13.00 7.01
N LEU A 189 1.96 -12.52 6.60
CA LEU A 189 0.97 -11.98 7.52
C LEU A 189 0.11 -13.10 8.08
N PRO A 190 -0.37 -12.98 9.32
CA PRO A 190 -1.29 -13.96 9.91
C PRO A 190 -2.58 -14.08 9.09
N ASP A 191 -3.23 -15.23 9.18
CA ASP A 191 -4.54 -15.45 8.58
C ASP A 191 -5.56 -14.39 9.03
N GLY A 192 -6.41 -13.96 8.10
CA GLY A 192 -7.39 -12.91 8.35
C GLY A 192 -6.82 -11.49 8.42
N PHE A 193 -5.51 -11.30 8.30
CA PHE A 193 -4.92 -9.96 8.27
C PHE A 193 -5.07 -9.30 6.90
N HIS A 194 -5.97 -8.33 6.82
CA HIS A 194 -6.17 -7.57 5.59
C HIS A 194 -5.02 -6.57 5.36
N ARG A 195 -4.16 -6.87 4.39
CA ARG A 195 -3.05 -6.00 3.99
C ARG A 195 -3.51 -4.73 3.29
N ILE A 196 -4.61 -4.81 2.56
CA ILE A 196 -5.24 -3.67 1.89
C ILE A 196 -6.39 -3.17 2.76
N ARG A 197 -6.40 -1.87 3.05
CA ARG A 197 -7.45 -1.24 3.84
C ARG A 197 -7.93 0.04 3.19
N HIS A 198 -9.24 0.24 3.21
CA HIS A 198 -9.91 1.41 2.66
C HIS A 198 -10.41 2.32 3.79
N TYR A 199 -10.32 3.63 3.60
CA TYR A 199 -10.68 4.62 4.62
C TYR A 199 -11.44 5.79 4.01
N GLY A 200 -12.19 6.51 4.85
CA GLY A 200 -12.97 7.68 4.45
C GLY A 200 -14.04 7.32 3.42
N LEU A 201 -14.09 8.02 2.30
CA LEU A 201 -15.06 7.76 1.22
C LEU A 201 -15.00 6.33 0.66
N LEU A 202 -13.83 5.68 0.76
CA LEU A 202 -13.61 4.34 0.24
C LEU A 202 -13.80 3.26 1.31
N ALA A 203 -14.20 3.61 2.54
CA ALA A 203 -14.53 2.62 3.57
C ALA A 203 -15.72 1.75 3.16
N ASN A 204 -15.68 0.47 3.53
CA ASN A 204 -16.58 -0.56 2.99
C ASN A 204 -18.07 -0.23 3.13
N ALA A 205 -18.50 0.34 4.26
CA ALA A 205 -19.92 0.56 4.55
C ALA A 205 -20.65 1.43 3.50
N ASN A 206 -19.99 2.48 2.99
CA ASN A 206 -20.61 3.45 2.08
C ASN A 206 -19.85 3.59 0.75
N ARG A 207 -18.94 2.67 0.43
CA ARG A 207 -18.05 2.79 -0.73
C ARG A 207 -18.80 2.92 -2.06
N ALA A 208 -19.78 2.05 -2.29
CA ALA A 208 -20.52 2.03 -3.54
C ALA A 208 -21.27 3.36 -3.75
N ALA A 209 -22.02 3.82 -2.74
CA ALA A 209 -22.76 5.07 -2.79
C ALA A 209 -21.84 6.30 -2.96
N ASN A 210 -20.73 6.34 -2.24
CA ASN A 210 -19.75 7.43 -2.35
C ASN A 210 -19.07 7.45 -3.72
N ILE A 211 -18.76 6.30 -4.31
CA ILE A 211 -18.17 6.22 -5.65
C ILE A 211 -19.18 6.65 -6.70
N ALA A 212 -20.43 6.21 -6.62
CA ALA A 212 -21.50 6.63 -7.53
C ALA A 212 -21.72 8.15 -7.46
N LEU A 213 -21.77 8.71 -6.26
CA LEU A 213 -21.87 10.15 -6.06
C LEU A 213 -20.67 10.90 -6.64
N ALA A 214 -19.45 10.44 -6.38
CA ALA A 214 -18.25 11.07 -6.91
C ALA A 214 -18.22 11.05 -8.46
N ARG A 215 -18.59 9.92 -9.08
CA ARG A 215 -18.70 9.81 -10.56
C ARG A 215 -19.68 10.81 -11.12
N ARG A 216 -20.88 10.90 -10.55
CA ARG A 216 -21.91 11.85 -10.97
C ARG A 216 -21.43 13.30 -10.86
N LEU A 217 -20.80 13.67 -9.75
CA LEU A 217 -20.27 15.02 -9.54
C LEU A 217 -19.08 15.37 -10.44
N LEU A 218 -18.36 14.36 -10.92
CA LEU A 218 -17.24 14.52 -11.87
C LEU A 218 -17.67 14.46 -13.35
N GLY A 219 -18.98 14.32 -13.63
CA GLY A 219 -19.48 14.17 -15.00
C GLY A 219 -19.07 12.85 -15.66
N GLY A 220 -18.71 11.85 -14.85
CA GLY A 220 -18.37 10.53 -15.36
C GLY A 220 -19.60 9.78 -15.89
N PRO A 221 -19.42 8.83 -16.82
CA PRO A 221 -20.52 8.00 -17.29
C PRO A 221 -21.16 7.27 -16.10
N GLU A 222 -22.48 7.24 -16.09
CA GLU A 222 -23.23 6.42 -15.16
C GLU A 222 -22.79 4.95 -15.33
N PRO A 223 -22.56 4.20 -14.25
CA PRO A 223 -22.30 2.77 -14.38
C PRO A 223 -23.48 2.19 -15.16
N ALA A 224 -23.19 1.44 -16.22
CA ALA A 224 -24.24 0.69 -16.91
C ALA A 224 -25.04 -0.05 -15.83
N PRO A 225 -26.37 0.00 -15.86
CA PRO A 225 -27.19 -0.80 -14.95
C PRO A 225 -26.68 -2.24 -15.07
N PRO A 226 -26.62 -3.01 -13.97
CA PRO A 226 -26.31 -4.42 -14.07
C PRO A 226 -27.24 -4.96 -15.16
N SER A 227 -26.65 -5.40 -16.27
CA SER A 227 -27.38 -5.98 -17.40
C SER A 227 -28.37 -6.96 -16.80
N GLY A 228 -29.66 -6.68 -17.03
CA GLY A 228 -30.77 -7.37 -16.40
C GLY A 228 -30.56 -8.87 -16.46
N GLU A 229 -30.91 -9.49 -15.40
CA GLU A 229 -30.96 -10.93 -15.23
C GLU A 229 -31.55 -11.60 -16.48
N ASN A 230 -30.71 -12.05 -17.37
CA ASN A 230 -31.06 -13.13 -18.25
C ASN A 230 -30.81 -14.41 -17.43
N ASP A 231 -31.91 -15.12 -17.25
CA ASP A 231 -32.07 -16.42 -16.64
C ASP A 231 -31.05 -17.44 -17.19
N SER A 232 -29.84 -17.43 -16.66
CA SER A 232 -28.79 -18.40 -16.89
C SER A 232 -28.05 -18.72 -15.59
N THR A 233 -28.81 -18.89 -14.53
CA THR A 233 -28.31 -19.25 -13.20
C THR A 233 -27.65 -20.62 -13.15
N LYS A 234 -27.91 -21.49 -14.12
CA LYS A 234 -27.28 -22.83 -14.16
C LYS A 234 -25.84 -22.83 -14.70
N ASN A 235 -25.48 -21.93 -15.63
CA ASN A 235 -24.12 -21.90 -16.19
C ASN A 235 -23.12 -21.07 -15.35
N ARG A 236 -23.59 -20.16 -14.51
CA ARG A 236 -22.71 -19.31 -13.67
C ARG A 236 -22.01 -20.09 -12.55
N HIS A 237 -22.67 -21.11 -11.96
CA HIS A 237 -22.06 -21.90 -10.89
C HIS A 237 -20.90 -22.75 -11.39
N GLU A 238 -21.01 -23.33 -12.58
CA GLU A 238 -19.93 -24.17 -13.16
C GLU A 238 -18.74 -23.38 -13.70
N GLU A 239 -18.95 -22.12 -14.15
CA GLU A 239 -17.86 -21.22 -14.55
C GLU A 239 -17.16 -20.56 -13.37
N ASP A 240 -17.88 -20.25 -12.30
CA ASP A 240 -17.31 -19.67 -11.07
C ASP A 240 -16.42 -20.70 -10.34
N GLU A 241 -16.77 -21.98 -10.34
CA GLU A 241 -15.93 -23.03 -9.75
C GLU A 241 -14.64 -23.28 -10.56
N ARG A 242 -14.68 -23.16 -11.88
CA ARG A 242 -13.51 -23.34 -12.77
C ARG A 242 -12.50 -22.19 -12.66
N ASN A 243 -12.92 -21.03 -12.24
CA ASN A 243 -12.09 -19.82 -12.14
C ASN A 243 -11.83 -19.40 -10.68
N ALA A 244 -12.04 -20.27 -9.73
CA ALA A 244 -11.70 -20.02 -8.35
C ALA A 244 -10.19 -20.10 -8.11
N CYS A 245 -9.64 -19.18 -7.33
CA CYS A 245 -8.24 -19.23 -6.94
C CYS A 245 -7.98 -20.46 -6.06
N PRO A 246 -7.04 -21.34 -6.41
CA PRO A 246 -6.77 -22.56 -5.65
C PRO A 246 -6.25 -22.28 -4.23
N CYS A 247 -5.80 -21.05 -3.95
CA CYS A 247 -5.25 -20.69 -2.64
C CYS A 247 -6.28 -20.06 -1.69
N CYS A 248 -7.28 -19.34 -2.20
CA CYS A 248 -8.22 -18.59 -1.36
C CYS A 248 -9.68 -18.69 -1.79
N GLY A 249 -10.01 -19.46 -2.82
CA GLY A 249 -11.35 -19.59 -3.37
C GLY A 249 -11.91 -18.33 -4.04
N GLY A 250 -11.15 -17.24 -4.07
CA GLY A 250 -11.58 -15.97 -4.67
C GLY A 250 -11.69 -16.08 -6.19
N ARG A 251 -12.63 -15.34 -6.78
CA ARG A 251 -12.86 -15.33 -8.23
C ARG A 251 -11.63 -14.79 -8.97
N MET A 252 -11.11 -15.58 -9.92
CA MET A 252 -10.09 -15.16 -10.87
C MET A 252 -10.74 -14.65 -12.15
N ILE A 253 -10.18 -13.60 -12.73
CA ILE A 253 -10.59 -13.08 -14.04
C ILE A 253 -9.47 -13.39 -15.02
N ILE A 254 -9.80 -14.08 -16.12
CA ILE A 254 -8.88 -14.29 -17.23
C ILE A 254 -8.71 -12.94 -17.93
N ILE A 255 -7.50 -12.38 -17.86
CA ILE A 255 -7.17 -11.09 -18.48
C ILE A 255 -6.56 -11.26 -19.87
N GLU A 256 -6.02 -12.43 -20.19
CA GLU A 256 -5.45 -12.77 -21.47
C GLU A 256 -5.33 -14.29 -21.63
N THR A 257 -5.60 -14.81 -22.83
CA THR A 257 -5.29 -16.19 -23.24
C THR A 257 -4.29 -16.14 -24.39
N PHE A 258 -3.30 -17.02 -24.37
CA PHE A 258 -2.28 -17.12 -25.42
C PHE A 258 -1.99 -18.58 -25.75
N GLU A 259 -1.60 -18.84 -27.00
CA GLU A 259 -1.23 -20.18 -27.48
C GLU A 259 0.03 -20.69 -26.77
N PRO A 260 0.16 -22.03 -26.61
CA PRO A 260 1.37 -22.62 -26.04
C PRO A 260 2.63 -22.17 -26.79
N GLY A 261 3.60 -21.60 -26.06
CA GLY A 261 4.84 -21.08 -26.64
C GLY A 261 4.78 -19.59 -27.06
N CYS A 262 3.63 -18.95 -27.04
CA CYS A 262 3.50 -17.51 -27.25
C CYS A 262 3.68 -16.73 -25.92
N GLN A 263 4.29 -15.56 -26.02
CA GLN A 263 4.38 -14.66 -24.85
C GLN A 263 3.11 -13.83 -24.70
N PRO A 264 2.70 -13.49 -23.45
CA PRO A 264 1.57 -12.60 -23.23
C PRO A 264 1.76 -11.26 -23.93
N ARG A 265 0.74 -10.74 -24.61
CA ARG A 265 0.76 -9.45 -25.33
C ARG A 265 0.93 -8.25 -24.38
N LEU A 266 0.62 -8.42 -23.10
CA LEU A 266 0.83 -7.42 -22.04
C LEU A 266 2.24 -7.42 -21.44
N TRP A 267 3.26 -7.88 -22.16
CA TRP A 267 4.68 -7.79 -21.79
C TRP A 267 5.37 -6.70 -22.61
N PRO A 268 6.29 -5.97 -22.03
CA PRO A 268 6.16 -5.06 -20.90
C PRO A 268 5.77 -3.67 -21.38
N ILE A 269 4.99 -2.95 -20.63
CA ILE A 269 4.99 -1.49 -20.75
C ILE A 269 6.44 -1.03 -20.61
N PRO A 270 7.04 -0.31 -21.59
CA PRO A 270 8.39 0.18 -21.48
C PRO A 270 8.54 0.90 -20.15
N SER A 271 9.62 0.63 -19.46
CA SER A 271 9.97 1.21 -18.18
C SER A 271 10.03 2.74 -18.33
N ILE A 272 8.89 3.39 -18.17
CA ILE A 272 8.91 4.79 -17.76
C ILE A 272 9.56 4.76 -16.39
N GLY A 273 10.77 5.31 -16.31
CA GLY A 273 11.57 5.37 -15.10
C GLY A 273 10.81 6.08 -13.98
N LEU A 274 10.06 5.31 -13.24
CA LEU A 274 9.45 5.73 -11.99
C LEU A 274 10.31 5.13 -10.89
N ASP A 275 11.23 5.96 -10.41
CA ASP A 275 11.95 5.73 -9.16
C ASP A 275 10.94 5.38 -8.07
N SER A 276 10.93 4.12 -7.68
CA SER A 276 10.26 3.68 -6.46
C SER A 276 11.27 3.71 -5.32
N SER A 277 11.26 4.77 -4.55
CA SER A 277 11.83 4.79 -3.21
C SER A 277 11.10 3.82 -2.27
#